data_40351455eaf6838345d463e8104582a1
#
_entry.id   40351455eaf6838345d463e8104582a1
#
_cell.length_a   1.000
_cell.length_b   1.000
_cell.length_c   1.000
_cell.angle_alpha   90.00
_cell.angle_beta   90.00
_cell.angle_gamma   90.00
#
_symmetry.space_group_name_H-M   'P 1'
#
loop_
_entity.id
_entity.type
_entity.pdbx_description
1 polymer ?
#
loop_
_entity_poly.entity_id
_entity_poly.type
_entity_poly.pdbx_seq_one_letter_code
_entity_poly.pdbx_strand_id
1 'polypeptide(L)'
;CEEMMTAGGLWGGVDLLVNNAGIFPRKDFLDLSEEDWSRVQNVNVMGGFRCLQLMARELIATNKRGTAVNLASVAFFRNSPKGSHYAASKGAIIGFTRSVSTELAPHGIRVNAIAPGIVDTAQPRDGMTEEQIAAASQLVPLGAMAEPKEIADVAVFLSSHDSRHITGQTLQVNGGTNFS
;
A
#
# COMPACT_ATOMS: atom_id res chain seq x y z
N CYS A 1 -0.76 6.28 -15.57
CA CYS A 1 -0.70 7.34 -14.53
C CYS A 1 -1.06 8.71 -15.11
N GLU A 2 -0.41 9.17 -16.19
CA GLU A 2 -0.68 10.49 -16.79
C GLU A 2 -2.16 10.66 -17.20
N GLU A 3 -2.73 9.69 -17.91
CA GLU A 3 -4.16 9.72 -18.31
C GLU A 3 -5.09 9.79 -17.09
N MET A 4 -4.78 9.06 -16.03
CA MET A 4 -5.56 9.09 -14.78
C MET A 4 -5.50 10.47 -14.12
N MET A 5 -4.32 11.09 -14.07
CA MET A 5 -4.14 12.43 -13.50
C MET A 5 -4.81 13.50 -14.37
N THR A 6 -4.73 13.37 -15.69
CA THR A 6 -5.44 14.25 -16.65
C THR A 6 -6.96 14.17 -16.47
N ALA A 7 -7.49 12.96 -16.29
CA ALA A 7 -8.93 12.78 -15.98
C ALA A 7 -9.30 13.44 -14.63
N GLY A 8 -8.44 13.35 -13.63
CA GLY A 8 -8.61 14.06 -12.35
C GLY A 8 -8.67 15.57 -12.51
N GLY A 9 -7.92 16.14 -13.47
CA GLY A 9 -7.92 17.56 -13.79
C GLY A 9 -9.31 18.10 -14.20
N LEU A 10 -10.15 17.27 -14.82
CA LEU A 10 -11.54 17.61 -15.15
C LEU A 10 -12.42 17.89 -13.91
N TRP A 11 -12.00 17.43 -12.74
CA TRP A 11 -12.69 17.57 -11.46
C TRP A 11 -11.98 18.54 -10.51
N GLY A 12 -11.07 19.35 -11.01
CA GLY A 12 -10.32 20.33 -10.20
C GLY A 12 -9.02 19.81 -9.59
N GLY A 13 -8.56 18.63 -10.03
CA GLY A 13 -7.31 17.98 -9.59
C GLY A 13 -7.55 16.82 -8.62
N VAL A 14 -6.45 16.13 -8.27
CA VAL A 14 -6.44 15.01 -7.32
C VAL A 14 -5.76 15.45 -6.04
N ASP A 15 -6.49 15.48 -4.94
CA ASP A 15 -6.00 15.84 -3.60
C ASP A 15 -5.88 14.63 -2.64
N LEU A 16 -6.46 13.49 -3.02
CA LEU A 16 -6.30 12.20 -2.36
C LEU A 16 -5.84 11.13 -3.36
N LEU A 17 -4.74 10.46 -3.05
CA LEU A 17 -4.23 9.32 -3.80
C LEU A 17 -4.15 8.07 -2.92
N VAL A 18 -4.78 6.98 -3.34
CA VAL A 18 -4.60 5.67 -2.71
C VAL A 18 -3.86 4.75 -3.69
N ASN A 19 -2.57 4.52 -3.44
CA ASN A 19 -1.74 3.58 -4.20
C ASN A 19 -1.99 2.15 -3.74
N ASN A 20 -3.08 1.55 -4.23
CA ASN A 20 -3.51 0.20 -3.87
C ASN A 20 -3.08 -0.86 -4.89
N ALA A 21 -2.87 -0.50 -6.15
CA ALA A 21 -2.53 -1.46 -7.19
C ALA A 21 -1.29 -2.30 -6.82
N GLY A 22 -1.40 -3.61 -6.91
CA GLY A 22 -0.32 -4.52 -6.58
C GLY A 22 -0.60 -5.95 -7.03
N ILE A 23 0.47 -6.70 -7.27
CA ILE A 23 0.43 -8.12 -7.64
C ILE A 23 1.28 -8.93 -6.67
N PHE A 24 0.90 -10.19 -6.45
CA PHE A 24 1.62 -11.16 -5.64
C PHE A 24 1.66 -12.53 -6.32
N PRO A 25 2.37 -12.71 -7.45
CA PRO A 25 2.62 -14.03 -8.00
C PRO A 25 3.52 -14.82 -7.05
N ARG A 26 3.07 -16.02 -6.62
CA ARG A 26 3.85 -16.87 -5.72
C ARG A 26 4.84 -17.69 -6.51
N LYS A 27 6.13 -17.62 -6.14
CA LYS A 27 7.20 -18.37 -6.80
C LYS A 27 8.34 -18.68 -5.84
N ASP A 28 8.88 -19.88 -5.91
CA ASP A 28 10.03 -20.27 -5.11
C ASP A 28 11.26 -19.42 -5.48
N PHE A 29 12.08 -19.08 -4.48
CA PHE A 29 13.18 -18.15 -4.68
C PHE A 29 14.19 -18.60 -5.74
N LEU A 30 14.48 -19.90 -5.79
CA LEU A 30 15.45 -20.45 -6.76
C LEU A 30 14.91 -20.46 -8.21
N ASP A 31 13.60 -20.39 -8.38
CA ASP A 31 12.94 -20.37 -9.70
C ASP A 31 12.59 -18.96 -10.16
N LEU A 32 12.84 -17.95 -9.29
CA LEU A 32 12.48 -16.56 -9.55
C LEU A 32 13.40 -15.97 -10.63
N SER A 33 12.82 -15.55 -11.76
CA SER A 33 13.56 -14.85 -12.79
C SER A 33 13.68 -13.33 -12.51
N GLU A 34 14.63 -12.68 -13.17
CA GLU A 34 14.74 -11.21 -13.13
C GLU A 34 13.48 -10.52 -13.69
N GLU A 35 12.81 -11.16 -14.64
CA GLU A 35 11.55 -10.65 -15.21
C GLU A 35 10.42 -10.70 -14.16
N ASP A 36 10.27 -11.81 -13.44
CA ASP A 36 9.30 -11.93 -12.34
C ASP A 36 9.54 -10.86 -11.27
N TRP A 37 10.81 -10.71 -10.88
CA TRP A 37 11.22 -9.68 -9.93
C TRP A 37 10.86 -8.28 -10.42
N SER A 38 11.29 -7.92 -11.63
CA SER A 38 11.10 -6.60 -12.21
C SER A 38 9.61 -6.28 -12.41
N ARG A 39 8.81 -7.26 -12.82
CA ARG A 39 7.36 -7.11 -12.96
C ARG A 39 6.70 -6.69 -11.65
N VAL A 40 7.05 -7.35 -10.54
CA VAL A 40 6.50 -7.03 -9.23
C VAL A 40 6.95 -5.63 -8.77
N GLN A 41 8.24 -5.29 -8.93
CA GLN A 41 8.73 -3.95 -8.58
C GLN A 41 8.07 -2.86 -9.43
N ASN A 42 7.91 -3.08 -10.72
CA ASN A 42 7.28 -2.12 -11.63
C ASN A 42 5.81 -1.85 -11.28
N VAL A 43 5.04 -2.88 -10.97
CA VAL A 43 3.63 -2.69 -10.60
C VAL A 43 3.52 -2.11 -9.20
N ASN A 44 4.13 -2.76 -8.20
CA ASN A 44 3.88 -2.46 -6.80
C ASN A 44 4.56 -1.16 -6.32
N VAL A 45 5.72 -0.82 -6.89
CA VAL A 45 6.53 0.32 -6.43
C VAL A 45 6.53 1.45 -7.46
N MET A 46 6.95 1.18 -8.68
CA MET A 46 7.11 2.21 -9.71
C MET A 46 5.78 2.88 -10.08
N GLY A 47 4.69 2.11 -10.11
CA GLY A 47 3.34 2.64 -10.36
C GLY A 47 2.95 3.70 -9.31
N GLY A 48 3.08 3.36 -8.03
CA GLY A 48 2.78 4.28 -6.93
C GLY A 48 3.69 5.50 -6.88
N PHE A 49 4.99 5.32 -7.15
CA PHE A 49 5.94 6.43 -7.27
C PHE A 49 5.49 7.44 -8.34
N ARG A 50 5.18 6.97 -9.55
CA ARG A 50 4.76 7.84 -10.67
C ARG A 50 3.47 8.61 -10.35
N CYS A 51 2.47 7.94 -9.80
CA CYS A 51 1.21 8.58 -9.44
C CYS A 51 1.41 9.66 -8.38
N LEU A 52 2.17 9.35 -7.31
CA LEU A 52 2.45 10.32 -6.25
C LEU A 52 3.27 11.51 -6.76
N GLN A 53 4.26 11.27 -7.62
CA GLN A 53 5.08 12.36 -8.18
C GLN A 53 4.24 13.32 -9.02
N LEU A 54 3.34 12.80 -9.86
CA LEU A 54 2.44 13.61 -10.68
C LEU A 54 1.48 14.43 -9.81
N MET A 55 0.80 13.79 -8.84
CA MET A 55 -0.08 14.47 -7.90
C MET A 55 0.65 15.58 -7.12
N ALA A 56 1.82 15.27 -6.58
CA ALA A 56 2.59 16.23 -5.78
C ALA A 56 2.99 17.46 -6.62
N ARG A 57 3.45 17.26 -7.85
CA ARG A 57 3.77 18.38 -8.77
C ARG A 57 2.58 19.29 -9.04
N GLU A 58 1.41 18.71 -9.28
CA GLU A 58 0.17 19.47 -9.50
C GLU A 58 -0.26 20.24 -8.25
N LEU A 59 -0.26 19.61 -7.09
CA LEU A 59 -0.64 20.24 -5.83
C LEU A 59 0.31 21.39 -5.48
N ILE A 60 1.62 21.21 -5.64
CA ILE A 60 2.61 22.26 -5.40
C ILE A 60 2.41 23.42 -6.37
N ALA A 61 2.25 23.15 -7.67
CA ALA A 61 2.04 24.18 -8.69
C ALA A 61 0.74 24.99 -8.45
N THR A 62 -0.28 24.38 -7.87
CA THR A 62 -1.57 25.01 -7.57
C THR A 62 -1.72 25.50 -6.13
N ASN A 63 -0.66 25.38 -5.32
CA ASN A 63 -0.66 25.70 -3.88
C ASN A 63 -1.80 25.03 -3.10
N LYS A 64 -2.09 23.77 -3.43
CA LYS A 64 -3.11 22.96 -2.77
C LYS A 64 -2.45 21.95 -1.82
N ARG A 65 -3.19 21.54 -0.81
CA ARG A 65 -2.82 20.46 0.11
C ARG A 65 -3.32 19.12 -0.40
N GLY A 66 -2.71 18.01 0.06
CA GLY A 66 -3.18 16.68 -0.29
C GLY A 66 -2.71 15.58 0.63
N THR A 67 -3.17 14.38 0.34
CA THR A 67 -2.81 13.18 1.10
C THR A 67 -2.59 12.00 0.16
N ALA A 68 -1.55 11.22 0.42
CA ALA A 68 -1.35 9.93 -0.22
C ALA A 68 -1.33 8.79 0.81
N VAL A 69 -1.96 7.68 0.47
CA VAL A 69 -1.96 6.45 1.24
C VAL A 69 -1.42 5.31 0.36
N ASN A 70 -0.32 4.72 0.79
CA ASN A 70 0.34 3.62 0.07
C ASN A 70 -0.01 2.28 0.71
N LEU A 71 -0.38 1.25 -0.07
CA LEU A 71 -0.64 -0.08 0.44
C LEU A 71 0.65 -0.91 0.51
N ALA A 72 1.21 -1.01 1.73
CA ALA A 72 2.28 -1.94 2.09
C ALA A 72 1.70 -3.35 2.36
N SER A 73 2.29 -4.12 3.27
CA SER A 73 1.79 -5.41 3.76
C SER A 73 2.57 -5.84 5.00
N VAL A 74 1.95 -6.65 5.85
CA VAL A 74 2.66 -7.37 6.93
C VAL A 74 3.70 -8.37 6.39
N ALA A 75 3.66 -8.72 5.12
CA ALA A 75 4.67 -9.57 4.47
C ALA A 75 6.09 -9.00 4.55
N PHE A 76 6.26 -7.71 4.79
CA PHE A 76 7.55 -7.09 5.06
C PHE A 76 8.02 -7.35 6.50
N PHE A 77 7.12 -7.38 7.47
CA PHE A 77 7.45 -7.49 8.89
C PHE A 77 7.58 -8.95 9.36
N ARG A 78 7.14 -9.90 8.55
CA ARG A 78 7.23 -11.34 8.84
C ARG A 78 7.69 -12.11 7.59
N ASN A 79 8.00 -13.39 7.75
CA ASN A 79 8.35 -14.25 6.63
C ASN A 79 7.19 -14.34 5.60
N SER A 80 7.55 -14.35 4.33
CA SER A 80 6.62 -14.49 3.21
C SER A 80 7.14 -15.59 2.26
N PRO A 81 6.89 -16.86 2.55
CA PRO A 81 7.32 -17.97 1.68
C PRO A 81 6.80 -17.78 0.26
N LYS A 82 7.63 -18.08 -0.75
CA LYS A 82 7.34 -17.89 -2.18
C LYS A 82 7.01 -16.44 -2.57
N GLY A 83 7.41 -15.47 -1.75
CA GLY A 83 7.08 -14.06 -1.91
C GLY A 83 8.22 -13.10 -1.69
N SER A 84 9.49 -13.48 -1.88
CA SER A 84 10.65 -12.62 -1.61
C SER A 84 10.60 -11.30 -2.39
N HIS A 85 10.26 -11.34 -3.69
CA HIS A 85 10.08 -10.17 -4.55
C HIS A 85 8.90 -9.28 -4.12
N TYR A 86 7.81 -9.90 -3.62
CA TYR A 86 6.67 -9.17 -3.07
C TYR A 86 7.02 -8.49 -1.75
N ALA A 87 7.61 -9.23 -0.81
CA ALA A 87 8.03 -8.68 0.48
C ALA A 87 9.02 -7.52 0.29
N ALA A 88 9.98 -7.66 -0.63
CA ALA A 88 10.90 -6.58 -1.02
C ALA A 88 10.15 -5.36 -1.55
N SER A 89 9.15 -5.54 -2.43
CA SER A 89 8.35 -4.44 -2.95
C SER A 89 7.56 -3.71 -1.85
N LYS A 90 7.04 -4.46 -0.87
CA LYS A 90 6.29 -3.87 0.25
C LYS A 90 7.19 -3.16 1.26
N GLY A 91 8.44 -3.64 1.45
CA GLY A 91 9.48 -2.92 2.17
C GLY A 91 9.90 -1.62 1.46
N ALA A 92 10.05 -1.67 0.14
CA ALA A 92 10.33 -0.47 -0.67
C ALA A 92 9.25 0.61 -0.51
N ILE A 93 7.96 0.22 -0.48
CA ILE A 93 6.84 1.15 -0.24
C ILE A 93 6.97 1.83 1.13
N ILE A 94 7.36 1.10 2.18
CA ILE A 94 7.53 1.66 3.52
C ILE A 94 8.69 2.67 3.55
N GLY A 95 9.85 2.30 3.00
CA GLY A 95 11.00 3.19 2.89
C GLY A 95 10.70 4.44 2.06
N PHE A 96 10.04 4.25 0.92
CA PHE A 96 9.57 5.34 0.05
C PHE A 96 8.61 6.28 0.81
N THR A 97 7.61 5.75 1.49
CA THR A 97 6.65 6.53 2.28
C THR A 97 7.34 7.42 3.32
N ARG A 98 8.30 6.86 4.07
CA ARG A 98 9.06 7.59 5.09
C ARG A 98 9.87 8.73 4.48
N SER A 99 10.60 8.47 3.41
CA SER A 99 11.45 9.46 2.78
C SER A 99 10.61 10.59 2.17
N VAL A 100 9.67 10.25 1.29
CA VAL A 100 8.91 11.25 0.54
C VAL A 100 7.96 12.08 1.43
N SER A 101 7.52 11.53 2.55
CA SER A 101 6.69 12.27 3.52
C SER A 101 7.40 13.49 4.08
N THR A 102 8.70 13.38 4.35
CA THR A 102 9.52 14.50 4.84
C THR A 102 9.72 15.56 3.76
N GLU A 103 9.93 15.13 2.51
CA GLU A 103 10.11 16.05 1.38
C GLU A 103 8.83 16.82 1.04
N LEU A 104 7.66 16.18 1.16
CA LEU A 104 6.37 16.76 0.78
C LEU A 104 5.65 17.50 1.91
N ALA A 105 6.03 17.27 3.17
CA ALA A 105 5.42 17.94 4.33
C ALA A 105 5.46 19.48 4.27
N PRO A 106 6.57 20.16 3.84
CA PRO A 106 6.61 21.61 3.69
C PRO A 106 5.56 22.15 2.71
N HIS A 107 5.08 21.31 1.79
CA HIS A 107 4.05 21.65 0.80
C HIS A 107 2.63 21.31 1.28
N GLY A 108 2.46 20.88 2.53
CA GLY A 108 1.16 20.50 3.08
C GLY A 108 0.61 19.19 2.53
N ILE A 109 1.48 18.32 2.00
CA ILE A 109 1.12 16.99 1.50
C ILE A 109 1.57 15.94 2.51
N ARG A 110 0.63 15.13 3.00
CA ARG A 110 0.91 14.04 3.92
C ARG A 110 0.99 12.71 3.15
N VAL A 111 1.93 11.85 3.53
CA VAL A 111 2.09 10.53 2.91
C VAL A 111 2.23 9.49 4.01
N ASN A 112 1.33 8.51 4.03
CA ASN A 112 1.34 7.41 4.99
C ASN A 112 1.18 6.07 4.26
N ALA A 113 1.44 4.99 4.97
CA ALA A 113 1.21 3.63 4.47
C ALA A 113 0.25 2.86 5.38
N ILE A 114 -0.47 1.92 4.80
CA ILE A 114 -1.20 0.88 5.52
C ILE A 114 -0.51 -0.43 5.23
N ALA A 115 -0.31 -1.26 6.25
CA ALA A 115 0.20 -2.63 6.13
C ALA A 115 -0.89 -3.62 6.56
N PRO A 116 -1.75 -4.07 5.62
CA PRO A 116 -2.78 -5.04 5.92
C PRO A 116 -2.19 -6.40 6.31
N GLY A 117 -2.92 -7.12 7.17
CA GLY A 117 -2.78 -8.55 7.37
C GLY A 117 -3.40 -9.35 6.21
N ILE A 118 -4.00 -10.49 6.55
CA ILE A 118 -4.80 -11.23 5.58
C ILE A 118 -6.16 -10.54 5.43
N VAL A 119 -6.53 -10.24 4.18
CA VAL A 119 -7.80 -9.56 3.85
C VAL A 119 -8.63 -10.48 2.96
N ASP A 120 -9.92 -10.55 3.18
CA ASP A 120 -10.85 -11.39 2.40
C ASP A 120 -11.08 -10.80 1.00
N THR A 121 -10.21 -11.20 0.08
CA THR A 121 -10.18 -10.78 -1.33
C THR A 121 -9.82 -11.97 -2.22
N ALA A 122 -9.75 -11.77 -3.53
CA ALA A 122 -9.27 -12.79 -4.46
C ALA A 122 -7.79 -13.16 -4.24
N GLN A 123 -6.95 -12.22 -3.81
CA GLN A 123 -5.49 -12.42 -3.71
C GLN A 123 -5.05 -13.61 -2.82
N PRO A 124 -5.58 -13.85 -1.62
CA PRO A 124 -5.28 -15.06 -0.87
C PRO A 124 -5.64 -16.34 -1.64
N ARG A 125 -6.76 -16.34 -2.36
CA ARG A 125 -7.28 -17.48 -3.12
C ARG A 125 -6.43 -17.83 -4.34
N ASP A 126 -5.64 -16.90 -4.86
CA ASP A 126 -4.67 -17.17 -5.95
C ASP A 126 -3.51 -18.10 -5.53
N GLY A 127 -3.38 -18.44 -4.24
CA GLY A 127 -2.25 -19.25 -3.79
C GLY A 127 -2.49 -20.05 -2.52
N MET A 128 -3.73 -20.09 -2.02
CA MET A 128 -4.13 -20.85 -0.83
C MET A 128 -5.46 -21.55 -1.08
N THR A 129 -5.60 -22.79 -0.55
CA THR A 129 -6.90 -23.45 -0.51
C THR A 129 -7.82 -22.81 0.53
N GLU A 130 -9.13 -23.07 0.46
CA GLU A 130 -10.08 -22.54 1.45
C GLU A 130 -9.77 -23.06 2.86
N GLU A 131 -9.26 -24.30 3.01
CA GLU A 131 -8.82 -24.84 4.31
C GLU A 131 -7.61 -24.06 4.86
N GLN A 132 -6.66 -23.69 4.00
CA GLN A 132 -5.49 -22.89 4.39
C GLN A 132 -5.90 -21.48 4.75
N ILE A 133 -6.87 -20.90 4.05
CA ILE A 133 -7.44 -19.58 4.35
C ILE A 133 -8.16 -19.62 5.71
N ALA A 134 -9.00 -20.65 5.93
CA ALA A 134 -9.70 -20.83 7.21
C ALA A 134 -8.71 -21.00 8.38
N ALA A 135 -7.67 -21.80 8.20
CA ALA A 135 -6.62 -21.97 9.21
C ALA A 135 -5.87 -20.65 9.49
N ALA A 136 -5.53 -19.89 8.44
CA ALA A 136 -4.88 -18.59 8.59
C ALA A 136 -5.79 -17.56 9.29
N SER A 137 -7.10 -17.60 9.03
CA SER A 137 -8.10 -16.76 9.69
C SER A 137 -8.18 -17.03 11.20
N GLN A 138 -8.12 -18.29 11.61
CA GLN A 138 -8.14 -18.69 13.03
C GLN A 138 -6.88 -18.21 13.79
N LEU A 139 -5.78 -17.94 13.10
CA LEU A 139 -4.56 -17.40 13.71
C LEU A 139 -4.61 -15.88 13.93
N VAL A 140 -5.63 -15.21 13.43
CA VAL A 140 -5.82 -13.77 13.66
C VAL A 140 -6.38 -13.56 15.07
N PRO A 141 -5.70 -12.82 15.97
CA PRO A 141 -6.19 -12.61 17.34
C PRO A 141 -7.60 -12.02 17.44
N LEU A 142 -8.02 -11.18 16.50
CA LEU A 142 -9.41 -10.69 16.44
C LEU A 142 -10.41 -11.71 15.89
N GLY A 143 -9.97 -12.93 15.56
CA GLY A 143 -10.84 -14.06 15.23
C GLY A 143 -11.24 -14.17 13.76
N ALA A 144 -10.89 -13.21 12.91
CA ALA A 144 -11.25 -13.21 11.49
C ALA A 144 -10.20 -12.48 10.62
N MET A 145 -10.21 -12.81 9.32
CA MET A 145 -9.54 -11.95 8.31
C MET A 145 -10.21 -10.58 8.28
N ALA A 146 -9.45 -9.55 7.91
CA ALA A 146 -10.03 -8.25 7.68
C ALA A 146 -10.92 -8.25 6.42
N GLU A 147 -12.02 -7.51 6.47
CA GLU A 147 -12.78 -7.16 5.29
C GLU A 147 -12.09 -6.01 4.52
N PRO A 148 -12.26 -5.92 3.19
CA PRO A 148 -11.73 -4.78 2.42
C PRO A 148 -12.16 -3.42 2.95
N LYS A 149 -13.37 -3.34 3.50
CA LYS A 149 -13.91 -2.12 4.12
C LYS A 149 -13.09 -1.65 5.31
N GLU A 150 -12.57 -2.55 6.14
CA GLU A 150 -11.77 -2.19 7.31
C GLU A 150 -10.44 -1.54 6.93
N ILE A 151 -9.86 -1.95 5.79
CA ILE A 151 -8.69 -1.30 5.22
C ILE A 151 -9.05 0.07 4.63
N ALA A 152 -10.20 0.16 3.95
CA ALA A 152 -10.70 1.41 3.38
C ALA A 152 -11.02 2.45 4.48
N ASP A 153 -11.60 2.05 5.60
CA ASP A 153 -11.89 2.94 6.73
C ASP A 153 -10.61 3.59 7.30
N VAL A 154 -9.51 2.84 7.37
CA VAL A 154 -8.20 3.38 7.76
C VAL A 154 -7.65 4.34 6.71
N ALA A 155 -7.84 4.05 5.42
CA ALA A 155 -7.44 4.97 4.35
C ALA A 155 -8.23 6.28 4.42
N VAL A 156 -9.53 6.22 4.70
CA VAL A 156 -10.38 7.41 4.93
C VAL A 156 -9.88 8.20 6.15
N PHE A 157 -9.60 7.54 7.28
CA PHE A 157 -9.03 8.20 8.46
C PHE A 157 -7.72 8.90 8.13
N LEU A 158 -6.77 8.22 7.47
CA LEU A 158 -5.48 8.80 7.09
C LEU A 158 -5.61 9.97 6.09
N SER A 159 -6.72 10.03 5.37
CA SER A 159 -7.01 11.11 4.42
C SER A 159 -7.72 12.30 5.06
N SER A 160 -8.33 12.11 6.22
CA SER A 160 -9.14 13.10 6.92
C SER A 160 -8.31 14.14 7.70
N HIS A 161 -9.00 15.17 8.20
CA HIS A 161 -8.41 16.16 9.11
C HIS A 161 -8.01 15.56 10.46
N ASP A 162 -8.64 14.45 10.89
CA ASP A 162 -8.37 13.82 12.18
C ASP A 162 -6.94 13.24 12.24
N SER A 163 -6.36 12.94 11.09
CA SER A 163 -4.97 12.48 10.93
C SER A 163 -3.99 13.60 10.51
N ARG A 164 -4.35 14.88 10.67
CA ARG A 164 -3.56 16.05 10.20
C ARG A 164 -2.12 16.12 10.73
N HIS A 165 -1.84 15.45 11.84
CA HIS A 165 -0.51 15.39 12.44
C HIS A 165 0.19 14.03 12.24
N ILE A 166 -0.33 13.21 11.31
CA ILE A 166 0.22 11.90 10.97
C ILE A 166 0.79 11.96 9.54
N THR A 167 2.10 11.79 9.40
CA THR A 167 2.79 11.62 8.12
C THR A 167 4.02 10.72 8.29
N GLY A 168 4.42 10.00 7.25
CA GLY A 168 5.54 9.06 7.25
C GLY A 168 5.29 7.76 8.02
N GLN A 169 4.07 7.53 8.50
CA GLN A 169 3.75 6.38 9.34
C GLN A 169 3.27 5.19 8.49
N THR A 170 3.50 3.98 9.02
CA THR A 170 2.91 2.74 8.50
C THR A 170 2.00 2.16 9.56
N LEU A 171 0.68 2.21 9.31
CA LEU A 171 -0.31 1.64 10.21
C LEU A 171 -0.53 0.17 9.85
N GLN A 172 -0.28 -0.72 10.80
CA GLN A 172 -0.60 -2.14 10.63
C GLN A 172 -2.09 -2.37 10.92
N VAL A 173 -2.82 -2.93 9.95
CA VAL A 173 -4.23 -3.32 10.04
C VAL A 173 -4.31 -4.82 9.83
N ASN A 174 -4.03 -5.59 10.87
CA ASN A 174 -3.73 -7.01 10.77
C ASN A 174 -4.40 -7.88 11.84
N GLY A 175 -5.35 -7.33 12.60
CA GLY A 175 -6.06 -8.06 13.63
C GLY A 175 -5.19 -8.59 14.79
N GLY A 176 -3.98 -8.01 14.98
CA GLY A 176 -3.04 -8.40 16.02
C GLY A 176 -2.07 -9.53 15.62
N THR A 177 -1.97 -9.88 14.33
CA THR A 177 -1.07 -10.96 13.88
C THR A 177 0.41 -10.56 13.86
N ASN A 178 0.71 -9.26 13.94
CA ASN A 178 2.08 -8.76 13.95
C ASN A 178 2.17 -7.40 14.63
N PHE A 179 3.31 -7.16 15.28
CA PHE A 179 3.64 -5.90 15.95
C PHE A 179 4.99 -5.39 15.42
N SER A 180 5.17 -4.07 15.32
CA SER A 180 6.42 -3.42 14.91
C SER A 180 6.87 -2.44 15.97
#